data_f872f0ed95014ce6c6610641d4fdf7d1
#
_entry.id   f872f0ed95014ce6c6610641d4fdf7d1
#
_cell.length_a   1.000
_cell.length_b   1.000
_cell.length_c   1.000
_cell.angle_alpha   90.00
_cell.angle_beta   90.00
_cell.angle_gamma   90.00
#
_symmetry.space_group_name_H-M   'P 1'
#
loop_
_entity.id
_entity.type
_entity.pdbx_description
1 polymer ?
#
loop_
_entity_poly.entity_id
_entity_poly.type
_entity_poly.pdbx_seq_one_letter_code
_entity_poly.pdbx_strand_id
1 'polypeptide(L)'
;MPPQTGTVRLGVNVRLGVMAQEQETLDLQRTVLQTVLQERAMSETEARHFLHFFLFGGDSVFRSVRACSLGERSRLQLALLVLRGCNLLLLDEPLNHLDIEGREHFEAALDAFEGTVISVSHDRAFLRSLAERVVEVSAGRVRLFPGGYDDYLEGVGRG
;
A
#
# COMPACT_ATOMS: atom_id res chain seq x y z
N MET A 1 -10.65 9.71 -10.64
CA MET A 1 -11.94 10.16 -11.19
C MET A 1 -12.55 11.26 -10.31
N PRO A 2 -13.08 12.36 -10.84
CA PRO A 2 -13.85 13.31 -10.04
C PRO A 2 -15.15 12.65 -9.57
N PRO A 3 -15.69 13.02 -8.39
CA PRO A 3 -16.98 12.52 -7.94
C PRO A 3 -18.10 12.96 -8.90
N GLN A 4 -19.09 12.12 -9.10
CA GLN A 4 -20.27 12.47 -9.94
C GLN A 4 -21.09 13.59 -9.31
N THR A 5 -21.15 13.63 -7.99
CA THR A 5 -21.82 14.68 -7.20
C THR A 5 -21.03 14.94 -5.94
N GLY A 6 -21.13 16.14 -5.38
CA GLY A 6 -20.42 16.54 -4.17
C GLY A 6 -18.99 17.00 -4.43
N THR A 7 -18.24 17.18 -3.36
CA THR A 7 -16.84 17.66 -3.40
C THR A 7 -15.96 16.81 -2.48
N VAL A 8 -14.75 16.50 -2.95
CA VAL A 8 -13.69 15.89 -2.14
C VAL A 8 -12.65 16.98 -1.84
N ARG A 9 -12.31 17.15 -0.57
CA ARG A 9 -11.26 18.09 -0.14
C ARG A 9 -10.21 17.35 0.63
N LEU A 10 -8.97 17.47 0.20
CA LEU A 10 -7.81 17.02 0.97
C LEU A 10 -7.33 18.18 1.84
N GLY A 11 -6.94 17.87 3.06
CA GLY A 11 -6.28 18.84 3.95
C GLY A 11 -4.95 19.31 3.36
N VAL A 12 -4.53 20.51 3.70
CA VAL A 12 -3.31 21.16 3.15
C VAL A 12 -2.02 20.36 3.41
N ASN A 13 -1.99 19.56 4.47
CA ASN A 13 -0.84 18.75 4.87
C ASN A 13 -0.94 17.30 4.40
N VAL A 14 -2.02 16.92 3.69
CA VAL A 14 -2.20 15.55 3.20
C VAL A 14 -1.34 15.32 1.97
N ARG A 15 -0.45 14.34 2.08
CA ARG A 15 0.34 13.79 0.98
C ARG A 15 -0.22 12.41 0.64
N LEU A 16 -1.02 12.39 -0.42
CA LEU A 16 -1.75 11.21 -0.86
C LEU A 16 -0.84 10.28 -1.66
N GLY A 17 -0.77 9.01 -1.25
CA GLY A 17 -0.22 7.90 -2.01
C GLY A 17 -1.34 6.97 -2.47
N VAL A 18 -1.34 6.60 -3.73
CA VAL A 18 -2.33 5.66 -4.28
C VAL A 18 -1.60 4.45 -4.83
N MET A 19 -2.02 3.28 -4.41
CA MET A 19 -1.60 2.01 -4.94
C MET A 19 -2.83 1.32 -5.54
N ALA A 20 -3.01 1.51 -6.86
CA ALA A 20 -4.06 0.86 -7.61
C ALA A 20 -3.62 -0.54 -8.05
N GLN A 21 -4.58 -1.39 -8.37
CA GLN A 21 -4.36 -2.75 -8.83
C GLN A 21 -3.48 -2.82 -10.11
N GLU A 22 -3.55 -1.80 -10.96
CA GLU A 22 -2.69 -1.66 -12.13
C GLU A 22 -1.43 -0.87 -11.78
N GLN A 23 -0.26 -1.52 -11.88
CA GLN A 23 1.05 -0.97 -11.50
C GLN A 23 1.66 -0.06 -12.59
N GLU A 24 0.83 0.77 -13.23
CA GLU A 24 1.21 1.61 -14.37
C GLU A 24 2.25 2.70 -14.06
N THR A 25 2.55 2.92 -12.77
CA THR A 25 3.41 4.03 -12.35
C THR A 25 4.91 3.71 -12.32
N LEU A 26 5.29 2.43 -12.50
CA LEU A 26 6.69 1.99 -12.44
C LEU A 26 7.35 2.01 -13.82
N ASP A 27 8.53 2.63 -13.92
CA ASP A 27 9.37 2.53 -15.12
C ASP A 27 10.00 1.14 -15.20
N LEU A 28 9.46 0.31 -16.08
CA LEU A 28 9.89 -1.09 -16.24
C LEU A 28 11.31 -1.27 -16.77
N GLN A 29 11.91 -0.24 -17.35
CA GLN A 29 13.25 -0.30 -17.92
C GLN A 29 14.35 -0.05 -16.89
N ARG A 30 14.01 0.56 -15.76
CA ARG A 30 14.97 0.85 -14.70
C ARG A 30 15.19 -0.38 -13.80
N THR A 31 16.34 -0.38 -13.13
CA THR A 31 16.53 -1.32 -12.01
C THR A 31 15.75 -0.86 -10.78
N VAL A 32 15.51 -1.79 -9.86
CA VAL A 32 14.90 -1.50 -8.56
C VAL A 32 15.66 -0.38 -7.85
N LEU A 33 16.99 -0.48 -7.80
CA LEU A 33 17.86 0.53 -7.18
C LEU A 33 17.76 1.90 -7.86
N GLN A 34 17.83 1.93 -9.21
CA GLN A 34 17.69 3.18 -9.96
C GLN A 34 16.35 3.86 -9.72
N THR A 35 15.28 3.08 -9.56
CA THR A 35 13.93 3.60 -9.28
C THR A 35 13.90 4.34 -7.94
N VAL A 36 14.52 3.80 -6.91
CA VAL A 36 14.61 4.43 -5.58
C VAL A 36 15.52 5.66 -5.60
N LEU A 37 16.69 5.56 -6.23
CA LEU A 37 17.64 6.69 -6.31
C LEU A 37 17.10 7.89 -7.08
N GLN A 38 16.19 7.65 -8.02
CA GLN A 38 15.53 8.74 -8.74
C GLN A 38 14.48 9.45 -7.89
N GLU A 39 13.79 8.70 -7.02
CA GLU A 39 12.73 9.24 -6.21
C GLU A 39 13.26 10.20 -5.13
N ARG A 40 14.42 9.86 -4.56
CA ARG A 40 15.06 10.65 -3.51
C ARG A 40 16.57 10.59 -3.62
N ALA A 41 17.22 11.74 -3.52
CA ALA A 41 18.66 11.83 -3.46
C ALA A 41 19.19 11.17 -2.18
N MET A 42 19.94 10.08 -2.34
CA MET A 42 20.60 9.31 -1.27
C MET A 42 21.77 8.52 -1.87
N SER A 43 22.66 8.04 -1.01
CA SER A 43 23.73 7.13 -1.45
C SER A 43 23.17 5.76 -1.86
N GLU A 44 23.92 5.02 -2.67
CA GLU A 44 23.57 3.64 -3.02
C GLU A 44 23.43 2.76 -1.78
N THR A 45 24.30 2.93 -0.78
CA THR A 45 24.25 2.17 0.47
C THR A 45 22.96 2.41 1.24
N GLU A 46 22.52 3.67 1.35
CA GLU A 46 21.25 4.02 1.98
C GLU A 46 20.07 3.45 1.21
N ALA A 47 20.07 3.55 -0.12
CA ALA A 47 19.03 3.00 -0.97
C ALA A 47 18.91 1.47 -0.85
N ARG A 48 20.05 0.76 -0.79
CA ARG A 48 20.07 -0.69 -0.60
C ARG A 48 19.60 -1.09 0.80
N HIS A 49 19.99 -0.34 1.83
CA HIS A 49 19.49 -0.56 3.19
C HIS A 49 17.97 -0.34 3.28
N PHE A 50 17.47 0.73 2.69
CA PHE A 50 16.04 1.00 2.60
C PHE A 50 15.28 -0.11 1.85
N LEU A 51 15.77 -0.54 0.69
CA LEU A 51 15.18 -1.59 -0.12
C LEU A 51 15.15 -2.96 0.59
N HIS A 52 16.09 -3.21 1.49
CA HIS A 52 16.12 -4.45 2.27
C HIS A 52 14.87 -4.64 3.12
N PHE A 53 14.28 -3.57 3.68
CA PHE A 53 13.01 -3.62 4.43
C PHE A 53 11.82 -4.08 3.57
N PHE A 54 11.95 -3.96 2.25
CA PHE A 54 10.94 -4.39 1.28
C PHE A 54 11.34 -5.69 0.54
N LEU A 55 12.22 -6.50 1.15
CA LEU A 55 12.73 -7.76 0.61
C LEU A 55 13.49 -7.63 -0.73
N PHE A 56 14.15 -6.52 -0.95
CA PHE A 56 15.11 -6.39 -2.04
C PHE A 56 16.53 -6.42 -1.47
N GLY A 57 17.22 -7.55 -1.63
CA GLY A 57 18.58 -7.74 -1.11
C GLY A 57 19.52 -8.32 -2.16
N GLY A 58 20.84 -8.24 -1.91
CA GLY A 58 21.87 -8.80 -2.79
C GLY A 58 21.73 -8.26 -4.23
N ASP A 59 21.71 -9.17 -5.20
CA ASP A 59 21.63 -8.84 -6.63
C ASP A 59 20.22 -8.45 -7.11
N SER A 60 19.17 -8.68 -6.31
CA SER A 60 17.80 -8.36 -6.70
C SER A 60 17.59 -6.86 -6.93
N VAL A 61 18.35 -6.00 -6.26
CA VAL A 61 18.29 -4.54 -6.43
C VAL A 61 18.74 -4.07 -7.82
N PHE A 62 19.57 -4.87 -8.50
CA PHE A 62 20.09 -4.57 -9.83
C PHE A 62 19.22 -5.14 -10.96
N ARG A 63 18.21 -5.95 -10.63
CA ARG A 63 17.25 -6.44 -11.63
C ARG A 63 16.39 -5.30 -12.15
N SER A 64 16.05 -5.35 -13.45
CA SER A 64 15.06 -4.43 -14.00
C SER A 64 13.68 -4.67 -13.36
N VAL A 65 12.92 -3.60 -13.18
CA VAL A 65 11.53 -3.68 -12.67
C VAL A 65 10.68 -4.59 -13.56
N ARG A 66 10.99 -4.66 -14.86
CA ARG A 66 10.34 -5.59 -15.80
C ARG A 66 10.53 -7.05 -15.42
N ALA A 67 11.67 -7.41 -14.85
CA ALA A 67 12.00 -8.78 -14.45
C ALA A 67 11.45 -9.13 -13.04
N CYS A 68 10.88 -8.16 -12.31
CA CYS A 68 10.25 -8.38 -11.03
C CYS A 68 8.87 -9.03 -11.20
N SER A 69 8.52 -9.93 -10.27
CA SER A 69 7.16 -10.45 -10.13
C SER A 69 6.16 -9.33 -9.82
N LEU A 70 4.86 -9.59 -9.97
CA LEU A 70 3.83 -8.62 -9.59
C LEU A 70 3.92 -8.28 -8.10
N GLY A 71 4.16 -9.25 -7.22
CA GLY A 71 4.35 -9.03 -5.79
C GLY A 71 5.59 -8.18 -5.47
N GLU A 72 6.72 -8.43 -6.13
CA GLU A 72 7.91 -7.58 -5.99
C GLU A 72 7.65 -6.14 -6.43
N ARG A 73 6.90 -5.94 -7.52
CA ARG A 73 6.51 -4.59 -7.96
C ARG A 73 5.59 -3.91 -6.96
N SER A 74 4.64 -4.64 -6.34
CA SER A 74 3.77 -4.10 -5.29
C SER A 74 4.59 -3.62 -4.09
N ARG A 75 5.57 -4.42 -3.63
CA ARG A 75 6.48 -4.01 -2.55
C ARG A 75 7.33 -2.79 -2.93
N LEU A 76 7.83 -2.74 -4.17
CA LEU A 76 8.57 -1.58 -4.66
C LEU A 76 7.69 -0.33 -4.70
N GLN A 77 6.45 -0.45 -5.14
CA GLN A 77 5.50 0.65 -5.19
C GLN A 77 5.21 1.20 -3.79
N LEU A 78 4.97 0.32 -2.80
CA LEU A 78 4.82 0.74 -1.41
C LEU A 78 6.08 1.47 -0.91
N ALA A 79 7.28 0.92 -1.18
CA ALA A 79 8.55 1.55 -0.84
C ALA A 79 8.65 2.98 -1.38
N LEU A 80 8.27 3.20 -2.64
CA LEU A 80 8.27 4.54 -3.25
C LEU A 80 7.28 5.49 -2.57
N LEU A 81 6.08 5.03 -2.20
CA LEU A 81 5.10 5.86 -1.50
C LEU A 81 5.60 6.29 -0.12
N VAL A 82 6.24 5.37 0.62
CA VAL A 82 6.90 5.69 1.89
C VAL A 82 8.03 6.71 1.68
N LEU A 83 8.85 6.51 0.65
CA LEU A 83 9.99 7.38 0.35
C LEU A 83 9.56 8.81 -0.03
N ARG A 84 8.41 8.96 -0.70
CA ARG A 84 7.76 10.25 -1.03
C ARG A 84 7.22 10.96 0.19
N GLY A 85 7.21 10.30 1.34
CA GLY A 85 6.64 10.84 2.57
C GLY A 85 5.13 11.02 2.49
N CYS A 86 4.43 10.14 1.77
CA CYS A 86 2.97 10.09 1.82
C CYS A 86 2.52 9.85 3.27
N ASN A 87 1.43 10.49 3.69
CA ASN A 87 0.84 10.32 5.02
C ASN A 87 -0.63 9.88 4.98
N LEU A 88 -1.16 9.68 3.78
CA LEU A 88 -2.43 9.01 3.51
C LEU A 88 -2.22 8.04 2.35
N LEU A 89 -2.43 6.75 2.60
CA LEU A 89 -2.35 5.71 1.58
C LEU A 89 -3.76 5.22 1.21
N LEU A 90 -4.02 5.13 -0.10
CA LEU A 90 -5.18 4.44 -0.65
C LEU A 90 -4.69 3.17 -1.34
N LEU A 91 -5.09 2.03 -0.81
CA LEU A 91 -4.64 0.72 -1.27
C LEU A 91 -5.83 -0.08 -1.81
N ASP A 92 -5.75 -0.49 -3.06
CA ASP A 92 -6.77 -1.32 -3.71
C ASP A 92 -6.22 -2.73 -3.93
N GLU A 93 -6.75 -3.71 -3.16
CA GLU A 93 -6.34 -5.12 -3.14
C GLU A 93 -4.81 -5.30 -3.05
N PRO A 94 -4.14 -4.70 -2.04
CA PRO A 94 -2.69 -4.57 -2.03
C PRO A 94 -1.94 -5.91 -1.87
N LEU A 95 -2.59 -6.96 -1.36
CA LEU A 95 -1.99 -8.27 -1.15
C LEU A 95 -2.12 -9.20 -2.35
N ASN A 96 -2.84 -8.78 -3.40
CA ASN A 96 -2.94 -9.58 -4.60
C ASN A 96 -1.56 -9.83 -5.20
N HIS A 97 -1.31 -11.09 -5.58
CA HIS A 97 -0.04 -11.54 -6.18
C HIS A 97 1.17 -11.55 -5.23
N LEU A 98 1.01 -11.31 -3.92
CA LEU A 98 2.05 -11.51 -2.93
C LEU A 98 2.07 -12.98 -2.48
N ASP A 99 3.28 -13.55 -2.36
CA ASP A 99 3.52 -14.79 -1.63
C ASP A 99 3.44 -14.56 -0.11
N ILE A 100 3.51 -15.61 0.68
CA ILE A 100 3.36 -15.54 2.15
C ILE A 100 4.37 -14.58 2.76
N GLU A 101 5.65 -14.72 2.42
CA GLU A 101 6.72 -13.87 2.92
C GLU A 101 6.52 -12.40 2.51
N GLY A 102 6.13 -12.17 1.24
CA GLY A 102 5.81 -10.84 0.74
C GLY A 102 4.64 -10.18 1.46
N ARG A 103 3.61 -10.95 1.85
CA ARG A 103 2.47 -10.45 2.63
C ARG A 103 2.89 -10.03 4.03
N GLU A 104 3.63 -10.88 4.75
CA GLU A 104 4.12 -10.58 6.10
C GLU A 104 4.94 -9.29 6.13
N HIS A 105 5.85 -9.12 5.17
CA HIS A 105 6.66 -7.90 5.06
C HIS A 105 5.85 -6.67 4.62
N PHE A 106 4.85 -6.85 3.77
CA PHE A 106 3.97 -5.77 3.36
C PHE A 106 3.12 -5.29 4.54
N GLU A 107 2.55 -6.22 5.31
CA GLU A 107 1.79 -5.92 6.52
C GLU A 107 2.67 -5.25 7.57
N ALA A 108 3.88 -5.76 7.82
CA ALA A 108 4.83 -5.15 8.73
C ALA A 108 5.24 -3.72 8.32
N ALA A 109 5.37 -3.46 7.02
CA ALA A 109 5.64 -2.12 6.51
C ALA A 109 4.47 -1.16 6.69
N LEU A 110 3.22 -1.66 6.61
CA LEU A 110 2.02 -0.88 6.89
C LEU A 110 1.83 -0.62 8.39
N ASP A 111 2.15 -1.59 9.24
CA ASP A 111 2.07 -1.45 10.71
C ASP A 111 3.07 -0.40 11.22
N ALA A 112 4.24 -0.32 10.59
CA ALA A 112 5.24 0.71 10.88
C ALA A 112 4.95 2.08 10.24
N PHE A 113 3.88 2.19 9.44
CA PHE A 113 3.56 3.43 8.74
C PHE A 113 2.84 4.42 9.65
N GLU A 114 3.48 5.55 9.95
CA GLU A 114 2.93 6.61 10.85
C GLU A 114 1.88 7.51 10.16
N GLY A 115 1.05 6.94 9.29
CA GLY A 115 0.05 7.69 8.54
C GLY A 115 -1.33 7.05 8.61
N THR A 116 -2.24 7.53 7.78
CA THR A 116 -3.56 6.93 7.61
C THR A 116 -3.56 5.99 6.41
N VAL A 117 -4.09 4.80 6.57
CA VAL A 117 -4.28 3.82 5.49
C VAL A 117 -5.77 3.62 5.27
N ILE A 118 -6.21 3.73 4.02
CA ILE A 118 -7.54 3.31 3.58
C ILE A 118 -7.32 2.19 2.57
N SER A 119 -7.76 0.99 2.92
CA SER A 119 -7.58 -0.18 2.07
C SER A 119 -8.91 -0.81 1.70
N VAL A 120 -9.02 -1.23 0.45
CA VAL A 120 -10.06 -2.15 -0.03
C VAL A 120 -9.41 -3.51 -0.16
N SER A 121 -9.96 -4.52 0.51
CA SER A 121 -9.47 -5.89 0.43
C SER A 121 -10.57 -6.91 0.68
N HIS A 122 -10.43 -8.08 0.08
CA HIS A 122 -11.24 -9.27 0.37
C HIS A 122 -10.53 -10.25 1.30
N ASP A 123 -9.27 -9.99 1.65
CA ASP A 123 -8.50 -10.81 2.57
C ASP A 123 -8.89 -10.52 4.02
N ARG A 124 -9.59 -11.48 4.63
CA ARG A 124 -10.11 -11.32 6.00
C ARG A 124 -9.02 -11.29 7.07
N ALA A 125 -7.89 -11.98 6.82
CA ALA A 125 -6.77 -11.98 7.76
C ALA A 125 -6.12 -10.59 7.79
N PHE A 126 -5.89 -10.02 6.61
CA PHE A 126 -5.37 -8.66 6.46
C PHE A 126 -6.30 -7.60 7.07
N LEU A 127 -7.63 -7.73 6.85
CA LEU A 127 -8.58 -6.79 7.46
C LEU A 127 -8.59 -6.89 8.99
N ARG A 128 -8.39 -8.08 9.56
CA ARG A 128 -8.27 -8.26 11.01
C ARG A 128 -6.99 -7.68 11.59
N SER A 129 -5.87 -7.79 10.85
CA SER A 129 -4.58 -7.30 11.35
C SER A 129 -4.49 -5.77 11.31
N LEU A 130 -5.11 -5.13 10.30
CA LEU A 130 -4.89 -3.71 10.00
C LEU A 130 -6.06 -2.80 10.39
N ALA A 131 -7.33 -3.30 10.30
CA ALA A 131 -8.49 -2.40 10.38
C ALA A 131 -8.80 -1.97 11.82
N GLU A 132 -8.68 -0.68 12.08
CA GLU A 132 -9.18 -0.02 13.29
C GLU A 132 -10.63 0.45 13.13
N ARG A 133 -11.07 0.63 11.90
CA ARG A 133 -12.43 1.04 11.50
C ARG A 133 -12.81 0.39 10.20
N VAL A 134 -14.08 0.08 10.05
CA VAL A 134 -14.61 -0.49 8.80
C VAL A 134 -15.61 0.45 8.17
N VAL A 135 -15.49 0.67 6.87
CA VAL A 135 -16.46 1.38 6.06
C VAL A 135 -17.13 0.38 5.13
N GLU A 136 -18.39 0.08 5.37
CA GLU A 136 -19.20 -0.74 4.49
C GLU A 136 -19.85 0.13 3.41
N VAL A 137 -19.65 -0.26 2.16
CA VAL A 137 -20.33 0.34 1.01
C VAL A 137 -21.23 -0.70 0.38
N SER A 138 -22.54 -0.58 0.57
CA SER A 138 -23.53 -1.56 0.08
C SER A 138 -24.81 -0.87 -0.35
N ALA A 139 -25.36 -1.30 -1.49
CA ALA A 139 -26.63 -0.82 -2.04
C ALA A 139 -26.73 0.72 -2.09
N GLY A 140 -25.65 1.42 -2.48
CA GLY A 140 -25.58 2.87 -2.55
C GLY A 140 -25.57 3.60 -1.20
N ARG A 141 -25.37 2.87 -0.11
CA ARG A 141 -25.24 3.41 1.24
C ARG A 141 -23.85 3.20 1.77
N VAL A 142 -23.42 4.12 2.63
CA VAL A 142 -22.14 4.04 3.36
C VAL A 142 -22.44 3.97 4.84
N ARG A 143 -21.87 2.98 5.51
CA ARG A 143 -21.95 2.82 6.97
C ARG A 143 -20.53 2.78 7.54
N LEU A 144 -20.30 3.56 8.57
CA LEU A 144 -19.04 3.54 9.32
C LEU A 144 -19.25 2.72 10.61
N PHE A 145 -18.41 1.73 10.79
CA PHE A 145 -18.35 0.93 12.00
C PHE A 145 -17.09 1.32 12.79
N PRO A 146 -17.24 1.83 14.02
CA PRO A 146 -16.12 2.02 14.93
C PRO A 146 -15.65 0.64 15.43
N GLY A 147 -14.34 0.41 15.41
CA GLY A 147 -13.76 -0.88 15.80
C GLY A 147 -13.23 -1.67 14.60
N GLY A 148 -12.56 -2.77 14.91
CA GLY A 148 -11.90 -3.63 13.95
C GLY A 148 -12.84 -4.47 13.09
N TYR A 149 -12.27 -5.33 12.28
CA TYR A 149 -13.04 -6.17 11.36
C TYR A 149 -13.93 -7.19 12.09
N ASP A 150 -13.51 -7.70 13.26
CA ASP A 150 -14.34 -8.63 14.04
C ASP A 150 -15.54 -7.93 14.69
N ASP A 151 -15.37 -6.69 15.17
CA ASP A 151 -16.48 -5.86 15.67
C ASP A 151 -17.53 -5.59 14.57
N TYR A 152 -17.05 -5.35 13.34
CA TYR A 152 -17.93 -5.22 12.18
C TYR A 152 -18.74 -6.49 11.93
N LEU A 153 -18.11 -7.68 11.95
CA LEU A 153 -18.79 -8.95 11.70
C LEU A 153 -19.86 -9.24 12.77
N GLU A 154 -19.57 -8.94 14.04
CA GLU A 154 -20.54 -9.05 15.12
C GLU A 154 -21.73 -8.09 14.96
N GLY A 155 -21.44 -6.85 14.51
CA GLY A 155 -22.48 -5.84 14.27
C GLY A 155 -23.41 -6.19 13.12
N VAL A 156 -22.89 -6.78 12.04
CA VAL A 156 -23.71 -7.21 10.87
C VAL A 156 -24.48 -8.50 11.17
N GLY A 157 -23.95 -9.41 11.99
CA GLY A 157 -24.63 -10.66 12.36
C GLY A 157 -25.83 -10.48 13.30
N ARG A 158 -26.01 -9.30 13.88
CA ARG A 158 -27.11 -8.98 14.83
C ARG A 158 -28.26 -8.17 14.17
N GLY A 159 -28.19 -7.86 12.90
CA GLY A 159 -29.19 -7.12 12.14
C GLY A 159 -29.82 -7.96 11.05
#